data_e98f34019a26cbffabb89b838cffea2b
#
_entry.id   e98f34019a26cbffabb89b838cffea2b
#
_cell.length_a   1.000
_cell.length_b   1.000
_cell.length_c   1.000
_cell.angle_alpha   90.00
_cell.angle_beta   90.00
_cell.angle_gamma   90.00
#
_symmetry.space_group_name_H-M   'P 1'
#
loop_
_entity.id
_entity.type
_entity.pdbx_description
1 polymer ?
#
loop_
_entity_poly.entity_id
_entity_poly.type
_entity_poly.pdbx_seq_one_letter_code
_entity_poly.pdbx_strand_id
1 'polypeptide(L)'
;MKKSIPVVGMACSACAANVERKLNSLKGIKQASVNLAGRYALVDFDANAISLEQMKKAISDLGYDLVIDEKESVEAIERNEFRKLRWQTMLSWMFAILTMAVSMDWIPLQSATISNQTTFIIALANIIFCGKQFYKNSWKQIRHGVASMDTLVALSTSISFSFSTIATFVPQKGGAQWPTYFDASVMIITFVLTGRLLEEKAKDTMTSSIRRMMGICPKNVRLVCGKKTETVPLSTIQCGDILEVRAGERIPVDGEIIMSTSFMTNDAAYIDESMITGEPTPAQKKKGDKVLAGTIPNQGKIRMQARQVGEDTALAHIINTVREAQGSKAPVQRITDRIALFFVPAIVG
;
A
#
# COMPACT_ATOMS: atom_id res chain seq x y z
N MET A 1 13.07 -17.92 -9.27
CA MET A 1 11.92 -17.21 -9.86
C MET A 1 11.79 -15.86 -9.16
N LYS A 2 11.76 -14.77 -9.94
CA LYS A 2 11.54 -13.43 -9.35
C LYS A 2 10.06 -13.08 -9.45
N LYS A 3 9.46 -12.63 -8.35
CA LYS A 3 8.05 -12.21 -8.31
C LYS A 3 7.88 -10.97 -7.44
N SER A 4 7.05 -10.03 -7.90
CA SER A 4 6.61 -8.87 -7.13
C SER A 4 5.29 -9.22 -6.43
N ILE A 5 5.27 -9.20 -5.10
CA ILE A 5 4.11 -9.60 -4.29
C ILE A 5 3.66 -8.39 -3.47
N PRO A 6 2.39 -7.95 -3.60
CA PRO A 6 1.86 -6.86 -2.78
C PRO A 6 1.85 -7.22 -1.29
N VAL A 7 2.24 -6.27 -0.45
CA VAL A 7 2.31 -6.42 1.01
C VAL A 7 1.39 -5.39 1.68
N VAL A 8 0.47 -5.86 2.48
CA VAL A 8 -0.51 -5.03 3.21
C VAL A 8 -0.12 -4.92 4.69
N GLY A 9 -0.44 -3.78 5.31
CA GLY A 9 -0.22 -3.55 6.74
C GLY A 9 1.12 -2.88 7.08
N MET A 10 1.98 -2.57 6.09
CA MET A 10 3.22 -1.85 6.34
C MET A 10 2.97 -0.35 6.47
N ALA A 11 3.10 0.19 7.68
CA ALA A 11 2.90 1.62 7.94
C ALA A 11 4.21 2.42 8.07
N CYS A 12 5.36 1.75 8.23
CA CYS A 12 6.63 2.43 8.51
C CYS A 12 7.83 1.69 7.91
N SER A 13 8.97 2.39 7.79
CA SER A 13 10.22 1.84 7.27
C SER A 13 10.72 0.65 8.09
N ALA A 14 10.59 0.70 9.41
CA ALA A 14 10.91 -0.43 10.28
C ALA A 14 10.00 -1.65 9.99
N CYS A 15 8.74 -1.43 9.63
CA CYS A 15 7.82 -2.49 9.21
C CYS A 15 8.31 -3.18 7.93
N ALA A 16 8.69 -2.40 6.92
CA ALA A 16 9.25 -2.92 5.67
C ALA A 16 10.56 -3.69 5.91
N ALA A 17 11.44 -3.16 6.77
CA ALA A 17 12.68 -3.83 7.14
C ALA A 17 12.44 -5.16 7.87
N ASN A 18 11.41 -5.26 8.70
CA ASN A 18 11.03 -6.50 9.38
C ASN A 18 10.50 -7.55 8.42
N VAL A 19 9.62 -7.15 7.48
CA VAL A 19 9.13 -8.04 6.42
C VAL A 19 10.28 -8.54 5.56
N GLU A 20 11.18 -7.65 5.13
CA GLU A 20 12.36 -7.97 4.32
C GLU A 20 13.30 -8.97 5.05
N ARG A 21 13.59 -8.70 6.31
CA ARG A 21 14.42 -9.59 7.15
C ARG A 21 13.78 -10.97 7.32
N LYS A 22 12.47 -11.01 7.55
CA LYS A 22 11.75 -12.27 7.71
C LYS A 22 11.74 -13.07 6.42
N LEU A 23 11.45 -12.44 5.28
CA LEU A 23 11.51 -13.10 3.98
C LEU A 23 12.92 -13.67 3.72
N ASN A 24 13.96 -12.86 3.90
CA ASN A 24 15.34 -13.30 3.70
C ASN A 24 15.79 -14.41 4.68
N SER A 25 15.09 -14.61 5.80
CA SER A 25 15.38 -15.69 6.75
C SER A 25 14.74 -17.03 6.39
N LEU A 26 13.83 -17.07 5.40
CA LEU A 26 13.12 -18.26 4.99
C LEU A 26 14.00 -19.10 4.05
N LYS A 27 14.04 -20.43 4.30
CA LYS A 27 14.74 -21.37 3.41
C LYS A 27 14.05 -21.39 2.06
N GLY A 28 14.84 -21.26 0.98
CA GLY A 28 14.34 -21.22 -0.40
C GLY A 28 14.21 -19.82 -0.97
N ILE A 29 14.41 -18.76 -0.19
CA ILE A 29 14.51 -17.39 -0.69
C ILE A 29 15.99 -17.05 -0.91
N LYS A 30 16.32 -16.62 -2.13
CA LYS A 30 17.67 -16.16 -2.50
C LYS A 30 17.88 -14.71 -2.08
N GLN A 31 16.91 -13.88 -2.37
CA GLN A 31 16.93 -12.46 -2.05
C GLN A 31 15.50 -11.92 -2.02
N ALA A 32 15.19 -11.12 -1.01
CA ALA A 32 13.96 -10.36 -0.94
C ALA A 32 14.29 -8.89 -0.65
N SER A 33 13.61 -7.98 -1.34
CA SER A 33 13.66 -6.54 -1.11
C SER A 33 12.25 -6.00 -0.99
N VAL A 34 12.00 -5.16 0.02
CA VAL A 34 10.66 -4.64 0.30
C VAL A 34 10.60 -3.15 0.05
N ASN A 35 9.68 -2.74 -0.81
CA ASN A 35 9.40 -1.35 -1.11
C ASN A 35 8.20 -0.87 -0.29
N LEU A 36 8.44 0.04 0.66
CA LEU A 36 7.39 0.63 1.49
C LEU A 36 6.47 1.55 0.68
N ALA A 37 7.01 2.38 -0.20
CA ALA A 37 6.23 3.34 -0.98
C ALA A 37 5.32 2.63 -2.00
N GLY A 38 5.84 1.62 -2.68
CA GLY A 38 5.09 0.80 -3.63
C GLY A 38 4.26 -0.31 -2.99
N ARG A 39 4.45 -0.59 -1.68
CA ARG A 39 3.75 -1.64 -0.91
C ARG A 39 3.88 -3.04 -1.51
N TYR A 40 5.05 -3.38 -2.03
CA TYR A 40 5.34 -4.72 -2.55
C TYR A 40 6.68 -5.25 -2.06
N ALA A 41 6.81 -6.56 -2.06
CA ALA A 41 8.05 -7.28 -1.88
C ALA A 41 8.50 -7.88 -3.21
N LEU A 42 9.71 -7.58 -3.63
CA LEU A 42 10.37 -8.26 -4.75
C LEU A 42 11.12 -9.45 -4.18
N VAL A 43 10.69 -10.65 -4.53
CA VAL A 43 11.25 -11.89 -3.96
C VAL A 43 11.82 -12.76 -5.07
N ASP A 44 13.11 -13.10 -4.95
CA ASP A 44 13.75 -14.14 -5.76
C ASP A 44 13.81 -15.42 -4.95
N PHE A 45 13.08 -16.43 -5.35
CA PHE A 45 12.92 -17.69 -4.62
C PHE A 45 12.91 -18.91 -5.51
N ASP A 46 13.17 -20.07 -4.89
CA ASP A 46 13.05 -21.37 -5.54
C ASP A 46 11.65 -21.93 -5.30
N ALA A 47 10.83 -22.03 -6.37
CA ALA A 47 9.45 -22.51 -6.29
C ALA A 47 9.33 -23.96 -5.80
N ASN A 48 10.41 -24.77 -5.89
CA ASN A 48 10.44 -26.13 -5.38
C ASN A 48 10.74 -26.19 -3.86
N ALA A 49 11.35 -25.14 -3.31
CA ALA A 49 11.77 -25.09 -1.91
C ALA A 49 10.75 -24.36 -1.00
N ILE A 50 10.02 -23.40 -1.51
CA ILE A 50 9.05 -22.62 -0.72
C ILE A 50 7.86 -22.18 -1.59
N SER A 51 6.63 -22.32 -1.04
CA SER A 51 5.41 -21.85 -1.67
C SER A 51 5.04 -20.42 -1.26
N LEU A 52 4.23 -19.74 -2.10
CA LEU A 52 3.71 -18.40 -1.79
C LEU A 52 2.88 -18.40 -0.51
N GLU A 53 2.12 -19.48 -0.25
CA GLU A 53 1.31 -19.61 0.97
C GLU A 53 2.16 -19.71 2.24
N GLN A 54 3.30 -20.40 2.18
CA GLN A 54 4.24 -20.47 3.28
C GLN A 54 4.86 -19.10 3.59
N MET A 55 5.19 -18.33 2.54
CA MET A 55 5.63 -16.94 2.71
C MET A 55 4.53 -16.07 3.32
N LYS A 56 3.30 -16.19 2.83
CA LYS A 56 2.12 -15.49 3.38
C LYS A 56 1.95 -15.78 4.86
N LYS A 57 1.99 -17.05 5.27
CA LYS A 57 1.87 -17.44 6.67
C LYS A 57 2.99 -16.83 7.52
N ALA A 58 4.24 -16.91 7.09
CA ALA A 58 5.37 -16.36 7.82
C ALA A 58 5.31 -14.84 8.02
N ILE A 59 4.72 -14.13 7.06
CA ILE A 59 4.54 -12.67 7.13
C ILE A 59 3.30 -12.30 7.94
N SER A 60 2.22 -13.13 7.87
CA SER A 60 1.01 -12.95 8.69
C SER A 60 1.29 -13.12 10.20
N ASP A 61 2.22 -13.97 10.57
CA ASP A 61 2.66 -14.13 11.96
C ASP A 61 3.28 -12.86 12.53
N LEU A 62 3.91 -12.03 11.68
CA LEU A 62 4.45 -10.72 12.06
C LEU A 62 3.39 -9.60 12.09
N GLY A 63 2.17 -9.89 11.63
CA GLY A 63 1.08 -8.91 11.60
C GLY A 63 0.90 -8.18 10.27
N TYR A 64 1.62 -8.59 9.23
CA TYR A 64 1.48 -8.09 7.85
C TYR A 64 0.81 -9.16 6.99
N ASP A 65 0.36 -8.82 5.77
CA ASP A 65 -0.21 -9.80 4.86
C ASP A 65 0.38 -9.69 3.45
N LEU A 66 0.54 -10.86 2.78
CA LEU A 66 0.92 -10.94 1.37
C LEU A 66 -0.33 -11.24 0.54
N VAL A 67 -0.61 -10.39 -0.45
CA VAL A 67 -1.75 -10.61 -1.36
C VAL A 67 -1.29 -11.52 -2.49
N ILE A 68 -1.75 -12.77 -2.44
CA ILE A 68 -1.38 -13.81 -3.41
C ILE A 68 -2.48 -14.00 -4.44
N ASP A 69 -3.74 -13.80 -4.05
CA ASP A 69 -4.90 -14.01 -4.90
C ASP A 69 -5.16 -12.80 -5.81
N GLU A 70 -5.22 -13.05 -7.12
CA GLU A 70 -5.61 -12.05 -8.14
C GLU A 70 -7.07 -11.56 -7.99
N LYS A 71 -7.91 -12.28 -7.22
CA LYS A 71 -9.32 -11.95 -7.01
C LYS A 71 -9.56 -10.80 -6.03
N GLU A 72 -8.67 -10.57 -5.09
CA GLU A 72 -8.73 -9.40 -4.21
C GLU A 72 -7.95 -8.27 -4.86
N SER A 73 -8.66 -7.30 -5.41
CA SER A 73 -7.98 -6.10 -5.91
C SER A 73 -7.30 -5.40 -4.73
N VAL A 74 -5.98 -5.32 -4.78
CA VAL A 74 -5.15 -4.61 -3.78
C VAL A 74 -5.72 -3.23 -3.49
N GLU A 75 -6.27 -2.58 -4.52
CA GLU A 75 -6.95 -1.29 -4.41
C GLU A 75 -8.18 -1.29 -3.51
N ALA A 76 -8.97 -2.38 -3.50
CA ALA A 76 -10.15 -2.49 -2.63
C ALA A 76 -9.75 -2.63 -1.17
N ILE A 77 -8.70 -3.40 -0.88
CA ILE A 77 -8.13 -3.58 0.47
C ILE A 77 -7.59 -2.24 0.96
N GLU A 78 -6.74 -1.57 0.17
CA GLU A 78 -6.15 -0.28 0.52
C GLU A 78 -7.21 0.81 0.76
N ARG A 79 -8.23 0.87 -0.09
CA ARG A 79 -9.34 1.83 0.07
C ARG A 79 -10.12 1.58 1.36
N ASN A 80 -10.33 0.33 1.72
CA ASN A 80 -11.02 -0.04 2.96
C ASN A 80 -10.15 0.29 4.19
N GLU A 81 -8.84 0.03 4.15
CA GLU A 81 -7.91 0.39 5.22
C GLU A 81 -7.83 1.91 5.39
N PHE A 82 -7.71 2.66 4.30
CA PHE A 82 -7.70 4.12 4.35
C PHE A 82 -9.00 4.70 4.92
N ARG A 83 -10.15 4.16 4.51
CA ARG A 83 -11.45 4.57 5.05
C ARG A 83 -11.56 4.29 6.54
N LYS A 84 -11.11 3.12 6.99
CA LYS A 84 -11.08 2.74 8.40
C LYS A 84 -10.16 3.66 9.20
N LEU A 85 -8.96 3.93 8.72
CA LEU A 85 -8.01 4.84 9.35
C LEU A 85 -8.58 6.26 9.48
N ARG A 86 -9.21 6.76 8.42
CA ARG A 86 -9.89 8.07 8.44
C ARG A 86 -10.97 8.13 9.51
N TRP A 87 -11.84 7.12 9.60
CA TRP A 87 -12.88 7.05 10.63
C TRP A 87 -12.30 6.97 12.04
N GLN A 88 -11.27 6.16 12.25
CA GLN A 88 -10.60 6.07 13.55
C GLN A 88 -9.95 7.40 13.95
N THR A 89 -9.33 8.11 13.02
CA THR A 89 -8.74 9.43 13.27
C THR A 89 -9.82 10.45 13.64
N MET A 90 -10.94 10.51 12.92
CA MET A 90 -12.04 11.42 13.23
C MET A 90 -12.65 11.12 14.60
N LEU A 91 -12.87 9.86 14.92
CA LEU A 91 -13.39 9.42 16.22
C LEU A 91 -12.42 9.77 17.35
N SER A 92 -11.13 9.56 17.15
CA SER A 92 -10.09 9.90 18.13
C SER A 92 -10.00 11.41 18.39
N TRP A 93 -10.14 12.26 17.35
CA TRP A 93 -10.24 13.70 17.51
C TRP A 93 -11.46 14.12 18.32
N MET A 94 -12.61 13.47 18.10
CA MET A 94 -13.81 13.71 18.91
C MET A 94 -13.54 13.41 20.39
N PHE A 95 -12.93 12.27 20.71
CA PHE A 95 -12.54 11.92 22.07
C PHE A 95 -11.51 12.91 22.66
N ALA A 96 -10.52 13.34 21.85
CA ALA A 96 -9.50 14.30 22.29
C ALA A 96 -10.11 15.65 22.67
N ILE A 97 -11.00 16.20 21.84
CA ILE A 97 -11.69 17.45 22.10
C ILE A 97 -12.56 17.33 23.36
N LEU A 98 -13.28 16.21 23.50
CA LEU A 98 -14.14 15.98 24.66
C LEU A 98 -13.32 15.85 25.95
N THR A 99 -12.22 15.10 25.92
CA THR A 99 -11.30 14.98 27.07
C THR A 99 -10.72 16.32 27.46
N MET A 100 -10.28 17.10 26.46
CA MET A 100 -9.71 18.43 26.67
C MET A 100 -10.75 19.40 27.26
N ALA A 101 -12.00 19.37 26.78
CA ALA A 101 -13.06 20.20 27.29
C ALA A 101 -13.40 19.91 28.77
N VAL A 102 -13.30 18.64 29.17
CA VAL A 102 -13.49 18.23 30.57
C VAL A 102 -12.28 18.59 31.42
N SER A 103 -11.06 18.35 30.92
CA SER A 103 -9.80 18.67 31.63
C SER A 103 -9.58 20.18 31.87
N MET A 104 -10.06 21.02 30.94
CA MET A 104 -9.94 22.49 31.02
C MET A 104 -11.13 23.17 31.73
N ASP A 105 -11.98 22.41 32.39
CA ASP A 105 -13.20 22.90 33.07
C ASP A 105 -14.14 23.73 32.18
N TRP A 106 -14.08 23.53 30.85
CA TRP A 106 -15.08 24.14 29.94
C TRP A 106 -16.48 23.56 30.14
N ILE A 107 -16.52 22.31 30.62
CA ILE A 107 -17.74 21.65 31.06
C ILE A 107 -17.66 21.57 32.59
N PRO A 108 -18.31 22.46 33.32
CA PRO A 108 -18.24 22.48 34.78
C PRO A 108 -18.97 21.25 35.36
N LEU A 109 -18.17 20.22 35.67
CA LEU A 109 -18.63 19.04 36.39
C LEU A 109 -18.54 19.34 37.90
N GLN A 110 -19.60 19.01 38.65
CA GLN A 110 -19.80 19.39 40.05
C GLN A 110 -18.70 18.93 41.02
N SER A 111 -17.78 18.04 40.59
CA SER A 111 -16.70 17.50 41.42
C SER A 111 -15.52 17.08 40.55
N ALA A 112 -14.31 17.35 41.02
CA ALA A 112 -13.06 16.88 40.39
C ALA A 112 -13.01 15.35 40.22
N THR A 113 -13.64 14.62 41.17
CA THR A 113 -13.75 13.15 41.09
C THR A 113 -14.61 12.71 39.88
N ILE A 114 -15.72 13.40 39.63
CA ILE A 114 -16.61 13.12 38.48
C ILE A 114 -15.88 13.46 37.19
N SER A 115 -15.11 14.55 37.14
CA SER A 115 -14.28 14.94 36.01
C SER A 115 -13.24 13.83 35.66
N ASN A 116 -12.50 13.32 36.68
CA ASN A 116 -11.53 12.28 36.48
C ASN A 116 -12.15 10.92 36.05
N GLN A 117 -13.32 10.56 36.58
CA GLN A 117 -14.05 9.37 36.15
C GLN A 117 -14.57 9.48 34.71
N THR A 118 -15.02 10.67 34.31
CA THR A 118 -15.49 10.93 32.94
C THR A 118 -14.32 10.85 31.96
N THR A 119 -13.20 11.48 32.26
CA THR A 119 -11.98 11.41 31.42
C THR A 119 -11.41 10.00 31.33
N PHE A 120 -11.48 9.21 32.41
CA PHE A 120 -11.13 7.79 32.41
C PHE A 120 -11.97 6.99 31.39
N ILE A 121 -13.31 7.17 31.39
CA ILE A 121 -14.22 6.46 30.47
C ILE A 121 -13.92 6.84 29.03
N ILE A 122 -13.71 8.14 28.75
CA ILE A 122 -13.40 8.64 27.42
C ILE A 122 -12.05 8.09 26.93
N ALA A 123 -11.02 8.10 27.77
CA ALA A 123 -9.69 7.58 27.44
C ALA A 123 -9.74 6.07 27.20
N LEU A 124 -10.48 5.32 28.02
CA LEU A 124 -10.68 3.88 27.83
C LEU A 124 -11.37 3.59 26.49
N ALA A 125 -12.43 4.34 26.14
CA ALA A 125 -13.11 4.22 24.87
C ALA A 125 -12.16 4.50 23.69
N ASN A 126 -11.34 5.57 23.78
CA ASN A 126 -10.35 5.89 22.76
C ASN A 126 -9.34 4.73 22.57
N ILE A 127 -8.81 4.18 23.65
CA ILE A 127 -7.88 3.05 23.60
C ILE A 127 -8.52 1.84 22.90
N ILE A 128 -9.77 1.50 23.26
CA ILE A 128 -10.45 0.32 22.71
C ILE A 128 -10.81 0.50 21.24
N PHE A 129 -11.39 1.64 20.84
CA PHE A 129 -11.88 1.85 19.48
C PHE A 129 -10.79 2.33 18.52
N CYS A 130 -9.92 3.22 18.96
CA CYS A 130 -8.90 3.84 18.12
C CYS A 130 -7.50 3.26 18.34
N GLY A 131 -7.16 2.90 19.59
CA GLY A 131 -5.84 2.41 19.99
C GLY A 131 -5.59 0.93 19.76
N LYS A 132 -6.63 0.09 19.66
CA LYS A 132 -6.55 -1.38 19.61
C LYS A 132 -5.49 -1.92 18.66
N GLN A 133 -5.30 -1.29 17.51
CA GLN A 133 -4.31 -1.72 16.52
C GLN A 133 -2.87 -1.61 17.04
N PHE A 134 -2.54 -0.56 17.81
CA PHE A 134 -1.21 -0.36 18.39
C PHE A 134 -0.86 -1.47 19.38
N TYR A 135 -1.80 -1.80 20.26
CA TYR A 135 -1.63 -2.87 21.26
C TYR A 135 -1.50 -4.25 20.60
N LYS A 136 -2.36 -4.55 19.60
CA LYS A 136 -2.31 -5.82 18.88
C LYS A 136 -0.98 -6.00 18.13
N ASN A 137 -0.53 -4.95 17.44
CA ASN A 137 0.73 -4.99 16.68
C ASN A 137 1.93 -5.08 17.64
N SER A 138 1.95 -4.26 18.69
CA SER A 138 2.99 -4.28 19.71
C SER A 138 3.14 -5.67 20.35
N TRP A 139 2.04 -6.31 20.73
CA TRP A 139 2.07 -7.65 21.31
C TRP A 139 2.67 -8.71 20.38
N LYS A 140 2.29 -8.65 19.09
CA LYS A 140 2.86 -9.56 18.09
C LYS A 140 4.36 -9.31 17.89
N GLN A 141 4.77 -8.06 17.80
CA GLN A 141 6.15 -7.68 17.55
C GLN A 141 7.07 -8.01 18.73
N ILE A 142 6.64 -7.75 19.96
CA ILE A 142 7.40 -8.07 21.17
C ILE A 142 7.66 -9.59 21.27
N ARG A 143 6.70 -10.43 20.92
CA ARG A 143 6.89 -11.89 20.89
C ARG A 143 7.97 -12.36 19.91
N HIS A 144 8.24 -11.57 18.89
CA HIS A 144 9.29 -11.84 17.90
C HIS A 144 10.58 -11.06 18.18
N GLY A 145 10.72 -10.42 19.35
CA GLY A 145 11.90 -9.64 19.72
C GLY A 145 12.12 -8.39 18.88
N VAL A 146 11.04 -7.86 18.29
CA VAL A 146 11.08 -6.66 17.44
C VAL A 146 10.29 -5.56 18.11
N ALA A 147 10.87 -4.36 18.20
CA ALA A 147 10.19 -3.16 18.66
C ALA A 147 9.95 -2.20 17.48
N SER A 148 8.83 -1.48 17.51
CA SER A 148 8.46 -0.50 16.50
C SER A 148 7.81 0.73 17.16
N MET A 149 7.44 1.71 16.34
CA MET A 149 6.68 2.88 16.79
C MET A 149 5.39 2.47 17.53
N ASP A 150 4.72 1.39 17.10
CA ASP A 150 3.51 0.88 17.76
C ASP A 150 3.80 0.44 19.19
N THR A 151 4.98 -0.14 19.44
CA THR A 151 5.41 -0.57 20.77
C THR A 151 5.59 0.64 21.70
N LEU A 152 6.21 1.71 21.23
CA LEU A 152 6.37 2.95 22.00
C LEU A 152 5.02 3.61 22.32
N VAL A 153 4.13 3.68 21.33
CA VAL A 153 2.77 4.23 21.53
C VAL A 153 2.00 3.41 22.55
N ALA A 154 2.00 2.07 22.41
CA ALA A 154 1.30 1.19 23.34
C ALA A 154 1.88 1.30 24.76
N LEU A 155 3.19 1.37 24.91
CA LEU A 155 3.86 1.52 26.21
C LEU A 155 3.53 2.87 26.85
N SER A 156 3.72 3.98 26.13
CA SER A 156 3.48 5.33 26.63
C SER A 156 2.02 5.52 27.06
N THR A 157 1.09 5.10 26.23
CA THR A 157 -0.36 5.21 26.54
C THR A 157 -0.75 4.29 27.70
N SER A 158 -0.16 3.09 27.82
CA SER A 158 -0.39 2.20 28.95
C SER A 158 0.10 2.79 30.25
N ILE A 159 1.30 3.36 30.29
CA ILE A 159 1.88 4.01 31.47
C ILE A 159 1.03 5.19 31.91
N SER A 160 0.73 6.13 30.98
CA SER A 160 -0.09 7.30 31.28
C SER A 160 -1.48 6.92 31.77
N PHE A 161 -2.12 5.95 31.11
CA PHE A 161 -3.46 5.48 31.50
C PHE A 161 -3.45 4.76 32.85
N SER A 162 -2.50 3.85 33.10
CA SER A 162 -2.41 3.11 34.36
C SER A 162 -2.11 4.04 35.54
N PHE A 163 -1.17 4.97 35.38
CA PHE A 163 -0.85 5.95 36.41
C PHE A 163 -2.08 6.79 36.76
N SER A 164 -2.79 7.32 35.75
CA SER A 164 -3.99 8.15 35.94
C SER A 164 -5.14 7.35 36.56
N THR A 165 -5.24 6.06 36.24
CA THR A 165 -6.22 5.17 36.86
C THR A 165 -5.92 4.99 38.34
N ILE A 166 -4.65 4.75 38.72
CA ILE A 166 -4.24 4.68 40.13
C ILE A 166 -4.52 5.99 40.83
N ALA A 167 -4.15 7.13 40.22
CA ALA A 167 -4.39 8.45 40.78
C ALA A 167 -5.87 8.77 41.03
N THR A 168 -6.78 8.23 40.18
CA THR A 168 -8.22 8.45 40.28
C THR A 168 -8.91 7.56 41.32
N PHE A 169 -8.50 6.29 41.42
CA PHE A 169 -9.24 5.29 42.21
C PHE A 169 -8.60 4.95 43.55
N VAL A 170 -7.31 5.27 43.77
CA VAL A 170 -6.64 5.01 45.04
C VAL A 170 -6.85 6.22 45.99
N PRO A 171 -7.49 6.01 47.17
CA PRO A 171 -7.66 7.09 48.15
C PRO A 171 -6.33 7.63 48.64
N GLN A 172 -6.15 8.93 48.59
CA GLN A 172 -4.90 9.56 49.01
C GLN A 172 -5.00 10.04 50.45
N LYS A 173 -4.01 9.65 51.25
CA LYS A 173 -3.86 10.16 52.62
C LYS A 173 -3.42 11.62 52.55
N GLY A 174 -4.20 12.57 53.04
CA GLY A 174 -3.80 13.98 53.14
C GLY A 174 -4.47 14.97 52.17
N GLY A 175 -5.48 14.54 51.38
CA GLY A 175 -6.28 15.47 50.54
C GLY A 175 -5.57 15.99 49.29
N ALA A 176 -4.33 15.62 49.03
CA ALA A 176 -3.63 15.99 47.80
C ALA A 176 -4.15 15.16 46.60
N GLN A 177 -4.59 15.82 45.55
CA GLN A 177 -4.97 15.15 44.32
C GLN A 177 -3.73 15.00 43.41
N TRP A 178 -3.44 13.76 42.98
CA TRP A 178 -2.40 13.53 42.00
C TRP A 178 -2.87 13.95 40.62
N PRO A 179 -1.97 14.53 39.78
CA PRO A 179 -2.34 14.91 38.43
C PRO A 179 -2.71 13.65 37.62
N THR A 180 -3.74 13.76 36.80
CA THR A 180 -4.15 12.72 35.87
C THR A 180 -3.67 13.08 34.45
N TYR A 181 -3.29 12.09 33.67
CA TYR A 181 -2.74 12.20 32.30
C TYR A 181 -3.56 11.41 31.30
N PHE A 182 -4.90 11.34 31.49
CA PHE A 182 -5.80 10.70 30.52
C PHE A 182 -5.81 11.42 29.18
N ASP A 183 -5.75 12.74 29.21
CA ASP A 183 -5.64 13.63 28.07
C ASP A 183 -4.36 13.33 27.25
N ALA A 184 -3.22 13.13 27.90
CA ALA A 184 -1.98 12.76 27.23
C ALA A 184 -2.13 11.42 26.50
N SER A 185 -2.74 10.39 27.12
CA SER A 185 -2.99 9.10 26.46
C SER A 185 -3.85 9.23 25.21
N VAL A 186 -4.93 10.03 25.29
CA VAL A 186 -5.84 10.27 24.16
C VAL A 186 -5.13 11.04 23.05
N MET A 187 -4.38 12.10 23.42
CA MET A 187 -3.65 12.95 22.47
C MET A 187 -2.57 12.18 21.72
N ILE A 188 -1.78 11.32 22.41
CA ILE A 188 -0.76 10.49 21.77
C ILE A 188 -1.39 9.64 20.67
N ILE A 189 -2.49 8.92 20.96
CA ILE A 189 -3.19 8.09 19.97
C ILE A 189 -3.69 8.96 18.80
N THR A 190 -4.31 10.10 19.10
CA THR A 190 -4.88 11.02 18.10
C THR A 190 -3.82 11.57 17.16
N PHE A 191 -2.70 12.06 17.68
CA PHE A 191 -1.61 12.60 16.86
C PHE A 191 -0.94 11.51 16.01
N VAL A 192 -0.72 10.32 16.56
CA VAL A 192 -0.14 9.21 15.81
C VAL A 192 -1.07 8.76 14.68
N LEU A 193 -2.39 8.65 14.92
CA LEU A 193 -3.35 8.34 13.88
C LEU A 193 -3.40 9.42 12.80
N THR A 194 -3.32 10.70 13.19
CA THR A 194 -3.27 11.84 12.25
C THR A 194 -2.00 11.78 11.40
N GLY A 195 -0.84 11.53 12.02
CA GLY A 195 0.42 11.35 11.30
C GLY A 195 0.35 10.22 10.29
N ARG A 196 -0.22 9.06 10.67
CA ARG A 196 -0.46 7.94 9.75
C ARG A 196 -1.39 8.28 8.60
N LEU A 197 -2.48 9.02 8.88
CA LEU A 197 -3.41 9.44 7.84
C LEU A 197 -2.75 10.36 6.81
N LEU A 198 -1.92 11.30 7.27
CA LEU A 198 -1.13 12.19 6.40
C LEU A 198 -0.09 11.42 5.58
N GLU A 199 0.61 10.48 6.21
CA GLU A 199 1.58 9.61 5.55
C GLU A 199 0.92 8.76 4.45
N GLU A 200 -0.23 8.14 4.74
CA GLU A 200 -0.97 7.35 3.76
C GLU A 200 -1.44 8.20 2.57
N LYS A 201 -1.94 9.41 2.84
CA LYS A 201 -2.33 10.35 1.79
C LYS A 201 -1.15 10.77 0.92
N ALA A 202 0.02 11.01 1.51
CA ALA A 202 1.23 11.34 0.77
C ALA A 202 1.69 10.18 -0.12
N LYS A 203 1.68 8.94 0.40
CA LYS A 203 2.03 7.73 -0.36
C LYS A 203 1.10 7.52 -1.55
N ASP A 204 -0.21 7.67 -1.38
CA ASP A 204 -1.18 7.51 -2.45
C ASP A 204 -0.94 8.50 -3.60
N THR A 205 -0.59 9.75 -3.29
CA THR A 205 -0.25 10.75 -4.30
C THR A 205 0.99 10.36 -5.11
N MET A 206 2.03 9.84 -4.46
CA MET A 206 3.27 9.39 -5.15
C MET A 206 3.04 8.18 -6.05
N THR A 207 2.20 7.25 -5.63
CA THR A 207 1.93 5.99 -6.36
C THR A 207 0.93 6.19 -7.49
N SER A 208 0.11 7.25 -7.45
CA SER A 208 -0.96 7.52 -8.43
C SER A 208 -0.45 7.66 -9.86
N SER A 209 0.75 8.24 -10.06
CA SER A 209 1.36 8.40 -11.39
C SER A 209 1.70 7.05 -12.04
N ILE A 210 2.25 6.12 -11.27
CA ILE A 210 2.56 4.77 -11.74
C ILE A 210 1.28 3.97 -11.97
N ARG A 211 0.29 4.09 -11.09
CA ARG A 211 -1.03 3.46 -11.28
C ARG A 211 -1.71 3.92 -12.57
N ARG A 212 -1.58 5.21 -12.93
CA ARG A 212 -2.07 5.71 -14.22
C ARG A 212 -1.40 5.02 -15.40
N MET A 213 -0.10 4.76 -15.33
CA MET A 213 0.61 4.01 -16.37
C MET A 213 0.16 2.53 -16.41
N MET A 214 -0.08 1.89 -15.26
CA MET A 214 -0.61 0.51 -15.20
C MET A 214 -2.06 0.40 -15.70
N GLY A 215 -2.88 1.43 -15.51
CA GLY A 215 -4.26 1.51 -16.01
C GLY A 215 -4.38 1.74 -17.52
N ILE A 216 -3.25 1.82 -18.22
CA ILE A 216 -3.20 2.04 -19.67
C ILE A 216 -3.64 0.78 -20.43
N CYS A 217 -3.35 -0.44 -19.95
CA CYS A 217 -3.76 -1.66 -20.62
C CYS A 217 -5.26 -1.95 -20.44
N PRO A 218 -5.99 -2.27 -21.52
CA PRO A 218 -7.40 -2.66 -21.45
C PRO A 218 -7.53 -4.01 -20.74
N LYS A 219 -8.61 -4.18 -19.96
CA LYS A 219 -8.89 -5.47 -19.28
C LYS A 219 -9.35 -6.55 -20.24
N ASN A 220 -10.08 -6.15 -21.27
CA ASN A 220 -10.65 -7.03 -22.30
C ASN A 220 -10.16 -6.60 -23.67
N VAL A 221 -9.94 -7.57 -24.54
CA VAL A 221 -9.39 -7.39 -25.89
C VAL A 221 -10.23 -8.16 -26.90
N ARG A 222 -10.19 -7.77 -28.16
CA ARG A 222 -10.89 -8.46 -29.25
C ARG A 222 -9.95 -9.43 -29.94
N LEU A 223 -10.19 -10.71 -29.74
CA LEU A 223 -9.50 -11.82 -30.40
C LEU A 223 -10.21 -12.14 -31.72
N VAL A 224 -9.46 -12.26 -32.80
CA VAL A 224 -9.98 -12.62 -34.13
C VAL A 224 -9.85 -14.13 -34.34
N CYS A 225 -10.99 -14.84 -34.29
CA CYS A 225 -11.08 -16.28 -34.55
C CYS A 225 -11.70 -16.49 -35.93
N GLY A 226 -10.86 -16.59 -36.96
CA GLY A 226 -11.33 -16.73 -38.36
C GLY A 226 -12.09 -15.49 -38.83
N LYS A 227 -13.42 -15.65 -39.07
CA LYS A 227 -14.29 -14.54 -39.49
C LYS A 227 -15.00 -13.83 -38.32
N LYS A 228 -14.94 -14.37 -37.10
CA LYS A 228 -15.60 -13.82 -35.92
C LYS A 228 -14.58 -13.11 -35.02
N THR A 229 -15.06 -12.11 -34.29
CA THR A 229 -14.29 -11.41 -33.29
C THR A 229 -14.96 -11.62 -31.94
N GLU A 230 -14.22 -12.13 -30.97
CA GLU A 230 -14.71 -12.40 -29.62
C GLU A 230 -13.98 -11.50 -28.61
N THR A 231 -14.70 -11.05 -27.59
CA THR A 231 -14.09 -10.26 -26.51
C THR A 231 -13.65 -11.20 -25.39
N VAL A 232 -12.36 -11.21 -25.13
CA VAL A 232 -11.73 -12.09 -24.13
C VAL A 232 -10.90 -11.25 -23.13
N PRO A 233 -10.66 -11.76 -21.91
CA PRO A 233 -9.75 -11.11 -20.99
C PRO A 233 -8.32 -11.06 -21.56
N LEU A 234 -7.59 -9.94 -21.29
CA LEU A 234 -6.20 -9.79 -21.75
C LEU A 234 -5.29 -10.91 -21.25
N SER A 235 -5.57 -11.46 -20.07
CA SER A 235 -4.78 -12.55 -19.46
C SER A 235 -4.83 -13.87 -20.25
N THR A 236 -5.77 -14.04 -21.18
CA THR A 236 -5.91 -15.25 -21.99
C THR A 236 -5.15 -15.20 -23.32
N ILE A 237 -4.61 -14.03 -23.69
CA ILE A 237 -3.92 -13.81 -24.95
C ILE A 237 -2.53 -14.47 -24.94
N GLN A 238 -2.22 -15.13 -26.05
CA GLN A 238 -0.93 -15.80 -26.27
C GLN A 238 -0.16 -15.18 -27.45
N CYS A 239 1.14 -15.44 -27.49
CA CYS A 239 1.95 -15.04 -28.63
C CYS A 239 1.44 -15.75 -29.89
N GLY A 240 1.24 -14.97 -30.97
CA GLY A 240 0.70 -15.47 -32.23
C GLY A 240 -0.79 -15.15 -32.44
N ASP A 241 -1.53 -14.80 -31.41
CA ASP A 241 -2.94 -14.42 -31.51
C ASP A 241 -3.14 -13.16 -32.34
N ILE A 242 -4.25 -13.12 -33.10
CA ILE A 242 -4.61 -11.97 -33.91
C ILE A 242 -5.64 -11.13 -33.16
N LEU A 243 -5.30 -9.88 -32.91
CA LEU A 243 -6.14 -8.93 -32.18
C LEU A 243 -6.65 -7.83 -33.11
N GLU A 244 -7.90 -7.41 -32.87
CA GLU A 244 -8.49 -6.25 -33.54
C GLU A 244 -8.54 -5.06 -32.55
N VAL A 245 -7.92 -3.93 -32.93
CA VAL A 245 -7.91 -2.68 -32.15
C VAL A 245 -8.52 -1.58 -33.01
N ARG A 246 -9.44 -0.80 -32.46
CA ARG A 246 -10.12 0.30 -33.14
C ARG A 246 -9.49 1.63 -32.79
N ALA A 247 -9.73 2.63 -33.62
CA ALA A 247 -9.30 4.00 -33.35
C ALA A 247 -9.76 4.48 -31.96
N GLY A 248 -8.86 5.11 -31.24
CA GLY A 248 -9.07 5.57 -29.87
C GLY A 248 -8.93 4.48 -28.79
N GLU A 249 -8.82 3.20 -29.16
CA GLU A 249 -8.56 2.13 -28.21
C GLU A 249 -7.06 1.92 -28.03
N ARG A 250 -6.69 1.47 -26.85
CA ARG A 250 -5.27 1.20 -26.56
C ARG A 250 -4.86 -0.18 -27.06
N ILE A 251 -3.68 -0.23 -27.68
CA ILE A 251 -3.05 -1.49 -28.08
C ILE A 251 -2.71 -2.29 -26.82
N PRO A 252 -3.20 -3.55 -26.72
CA PRO A 252 -3.12 -4.31 -25.48
C PRO A 252 -1.77 -4.98 -25.22
N VAL A 253 -1.06 -5.36 -26.28
CA VAL A 253 0.20 -6.13 -26.23
C VAL A 253 1.14 -5.65 -27.34
N ASP A 254 2.43 -5.99 -27.25
CA ASP A 254 3.36 -5.68 -28.34
C ASP A 254 3.14 -6.66 -29.48
N GLY A 255 3.18 -6.15 -30.69
CA GLY A 255 2.91 -6.96 -31.86
C GLY A 255 3.31 -6.32 -33.18
N GLU A 256 2.79 -6.90 -34.26
CA GLU A 256 3.07 -6.53 -35.63
C GLU A 256 1.76 -6.37 -36.41
N ILE A 257 1.65 -5.27 -37.18
CA ILE A 257 0.44 -4.99 -37.97
C ILE A 257 0.32 -5.99 -39.10
N ILE A 258 -0.80 -6.73 -39.14
CA ILE A 258 -1.13 -7.62 -40.27
C ILE A 258 -1.97 -6.88 -41.30
N MET A 259 -2.89 -6.04 -40.84
CA MET A 259 -3.86 -5.33 -41.68
C MET A 259 -4.28 -4.02 -41.02
N SER A 260 -4.33 -2.96 -41.81
CA SER A 260 -4.90 -1.67 -41.41
C SER A 260 -6.06 -1.32 -42.33
N THR A 261 -7.16 -0.83 -41.75
CA THR A 261 -8.30 -0.34 -42.54
C THR A 261 -8.47 1.15 -42.17
N SER A 262 -7.79 2.01 -42.92
CA SER A 262 -7.97 3.47 -42.82
C SER A 262 -8.71 3.98 -44.05
N PHE A 263 -9.72 4.83 -43.85
CA PHE A 263 -10.51 5.41 -44.96
C PHE A 263 -9.73 6.46 -45.77
N MET A 264 -8.58 6.93 -45.30
CA MET A 264 -7.88 8.10 -45.92
C MET A 264 -6.50 7.81 -46.48
N THR A 265 -5.89 6.67 -46.22
CA THR A 265 -4.50 6.40 -46.67
C THR A 265 -4.34 4.92 -47.00
N ASN A 266 -3.71 4.65 -48.16
CA ASN A 266 -3.37 3.32 -48.64
C ASN A 266 -2.66 2.50 -47.53
N ASP A 267 -3.40 1.64 -46.81
CA ASP A 267 -2.93 0.64 -45.85
C ASP A 267 -2.02 1.11 -44.71
N ALA A 268 -1.93 2.42 -44.44
CA ALA A 268 -1.15 2.95 -43.32
C ALA A 268 -2.03 3.34 -42.12
N ALA A 269 -1.61 2.97 -40.93
CA ALA A 269 -2.22 3.42 -39.67
C ALA A 269 -1.38 4.56 -39.06
N TYR A 270 -2.03 5.57 -38.51
CA TYR A 270 -1.38 6.58 -37.68
C TYR A 270 -1.58 6.21 -36.21
N ILE A 271 -0.47 6.01 -35.50
CA ILE A 271 -0.48 5.54 -34.10
C ILE A 271 0.17 6.61 -33.24
N ASP A 272 -0.54 7.03 -32.20
CA ASP A 272 -0.01 7.91 -31.17
C ASP A 272 0.86 7.09 -30.21
N GLU A 273 2.17 7.29 -30.29
CA GLU A 273 3.19 6.65 -29.46
C GLU A 273 3.72 7.60 -28.39
N SER A 274 3.13 8.79 -28.22
CA SER A 274 3.62 9.85 -27.33
C SER A 274 3.80 9.42 -25.87
N MET A 275 3.00 8.48 -25.42
CA MET A 275 3.11 7.90 -24.05
C MET A 275 4.40 7.12 -23.83
N ILE A 276 5.02 6.61 -24.89
CA ILE A 276 6.25 5.78 -24.81
C ILE A 276 7.45 6.58 -25.32
N THR A 277 7.32 7.22 -26.48
CA THR A 277 8.42 7.94 -27.12
C THR A 277 8.55 9.40 -26.65
N GLY A 278 7.47 9.98 -26.16
CA GLY A 278 7.38 11.42 -25.82
C GLY A 278 7.14 12.32 -27.02
N GLU A 279 7.12 11.79 -28.25
CA GLU A 279 6.90 12.57 -29.46
C GLU A 279 5.39 12.80 -29.68
N PRO A 280 4.92 14.05 -29.83
CA PRO A 280 3.49 14.35 -29.98
C PRO A 280 2.93 14.03 -31.36
N THR A 281 3.80 13.79 -32.35
CA THR A 281 3.38 13.52 -33.75
C THR A 281 3.09 12.02 -33.90
N PRO A 282 1.87 11.62 -34.37
CA PRO A 282 1.54 10.24 -34.61
C PRO A 282 2.47 9.59 -35.64
N ALA A 283 3.00 8.42 -35.30
CA ALA A 283 3.86 7.64 -36.19
C ALA A 283 3.03 6.95 -37.28
N GLN A 284 3.46 7.04 -38.53
CA GLN A 284 2.86 6.31 -39.63
C GLN A 284 3.38 4.86 -39.62
N LYS A 285 2.49 3.88 -39.50
CA LYS A 285 2.80 2.45 -39.49
C LYS A 285 2.10 1.73 -40.62
N LYS A 286 2.83 0.81 -41.25
CA LYS A 286 2.33 -0.04 -42.36
C LYS A 286 2.23 -1.49 -41.90
N LYS A 287 1.67 -2.32 -42.76
CA LYS A 287 1.69 -3.77 -42.57
C LYS A 287 3.13 -4.27 -42.38
N GLY A 288 3.39 -5.04 -41.36
CA GLY A 288 4.69 -5.56 -40.96
C GLY A 288 5.43 -4.68 -39.93
N ASP A 289 4.93 -3.47 -39.66
CA ASP A 289 5.54 -2.61 -38.64
C ASP A 289 5.16 -3.02 -37.23
N LYS A 290 6.10 -2.80 -36.31
CA LYS A 290 5.91 -3.07 -34.89
C LYS A 290 5.04 -2.00 -34.24
N VAL A 291 4.16 -2.45 -33.35
CA VAL A 291 3.32 -1.63 -32.47
C VAL A 291 3.52 -2.03 -31.02
N LEU A 292 3.44 -1.06 -30.13
CA LEU A 292 3.73 -1.23 -28.70
C LEU A 292 2.46 -1.15 -27.87
N ALA A 293 2.42 -1.93 -26.79
CA ALA A 293 1.35 -1.90 -25.81
C ALA A 293 1.18 -0.48 -25.22
N GLY A 294 -0.08 -0.03 -25.07
CA GLY A 294 -0.39 1.29 -24.51
C GLY A 294 -0.52 2.43 -25.53
N THR A 295 -0.03 2.25 -26.77
CA THR A 295 -0.18 3.22 -27.86
C THR A 295 -1.61 3.20 -28.45
N ILE A 296 -2.01 4.24 -29.17
CA ILE A 296 -3.40 4.45 -29.60
C ILE A 296 -3.45 4.70 -31.12
N PRO A 297 -4.18 3.85 -31.91
CA PRO A 297 -4.46 4.16 -33.30
C PRO A 297 -5.41 5.37 -33.40
N ASN A 298 -5.05 6.36 -34.21
CA ASN A 298 -5.85 7.59 -34.33
C ASN A 298 -7.03 7.43 -35.30
N GLN A 299 -6.93 6.52 -36.27
CA GLN A 299 -7.96 6.35 -37.31
C GLN A 299 -8.13 4.87 -37.69
N GLY A 300 -9.35 4.49 -38.08
CA GLY A 300 -9.68 3.18 -38.63
C GLY A 300 -9.62 2.07 -37.60
N LYS A 301 -9.29 0.87 -38.07
CA LYS A 301 -9.01 -0.30 -37.24
C LYS A 301 -7.77 -1.00 -37.72
N ILE A 302 -7.03 -1.56 -36.80
CA ILE A 302 -5.86 -2.39 -37.09
C ILE A 302 -6.10 -3.82 -36.63
N ARG A 303 -5.58 -4.77 -37.40
CA ARG A 303 -5.38 -6.15 -36.96
C ARG A 303 -3.90 -6.37 -36.76
N MET A 304 -3.54 -6.85 -35.62
CA MET A 304 -2.17 -7.09 -35.23
C MET A 304 -1.97 -8.52 -34.72
N GLN A 305 -0.79 -9.07 -34.92
CA GLN A 305 -0.39 -10.34 -34.32
C GLN A 305 0.39 -10.05 -33.05
N ALA A 306 -0.03 -10.64 -31.93
CA ALA A 306 0.69 -10.54 -30.67
C ALA A 306 2.07 -11.21 -30.76
N ARG A 307 3.12 -10.50 -30.39
CA ARG A 307 4.52 -10.97 -30.38
C ARG A 307 5.06 -11.10 -28.95
N GLN A 308 4.74 -10.15 -28.10
CA GLN A 308 5.10 -10.16 -26.69
C GLN A 308 3.85 -9.86 -25.86
N VAL A 309 3.60 -10.65 -24.82
CA VAL A 309 2.39 -10.59 -24.01
C VAL A 309 2.75 -10.51 -22.52
N GLY A 310 1.86 -9.92 -21.70
CA GLY A 310 2.02 -9.87 -20.24
C GLY A 310 3.26 -9.08 -19.80
N GLU A 311 4.13 -9.71 -19.02
CA GLU A 311 5.32 -9.08 -18.44
C GLU A 311 6.46 -8.84 -19.47
N ASP A 312 6.41 -9.46 -20.62
CA ASP A 312 7.42 -9.32 -21.67
C ASP A 312 7.21 -8.11 -22.57
N THR A 313 6.10 -7.37 -22.42
CA THR A 313 5.83 -6.17 -23.21
C THR A 313 6.76 -5.01 -22.84
N ALA A 314 7.07 -4.13 -23.81
CA ALA A 314 7.90 -2.95 -23.60
C ALA A 314 7.34 -2.05 -22.47
N LEU A 315 6.02 -1.88 -22.42
CA LEU A 315 5.35 -1.13 -21.37
C LEU A 315 5.55 -1.79 -19.98
N ALA A 316 5.45 -3.12 -19.88
CA ALA A 316 5.69 -3.85 -18.64
C ALA A 316 7.15 -3.70 -18.17
N HIS A 317 8.11 -3.76 -19.09
CA HIS A 317 9.52 -3.50 -18.78
C HIS A 317 9.77 -2.09 -18.26
N ILE A 318 9.16 -1.05 -18.86
CA ILE A 318 9.25 0.33 -18.38
C ILE A 318 8.68 0.43 -16.95
N ILE A 319 7.49 -0.13 -16.73
CA ILE A 319 6.84 -0.12 -15.41
C ILE A 319 7.72 -0.83 -14.37
N ASN A 320 8.28 -1.99 -14.70
CA ASN A 320 9.14 -2.75 -13.80
C ASN A 320 10.46 -2.02 -13.51
N THR A 321 11.07 -1.39 -14.51
CA THR A 321 12.29 -0.56 -14.34
C THR A 321 12.02 0.62 -13.38
N VAL A 322 10.89 1.32 -13.56
CA VAL A 322 10.49 2.42 -12.68
C VAL A 322 10.22 1.90 -11.26
N ARG A 323 9.58 0.73 -11.12
CA ARG A 323 9.38 0.08 -9.81
C ARG A 323 10.71 -0.28 -9.15
N GLU A 324 11.64 -0.88 -9.88
CA GLU A 324 12.96 -1.23 -9.36
C GLU A 324 13.75 0.02 -8.93
N ALA A 325 13.73 1.09 -9.74
CA ALA A 325 14.35 2.36 -9.40
C ALA A 325 13.76 2.98 -8.11
N GLN A 326 12.43 2.91 -7.94
CA GLN A 326 11.76 3.36 -6.73
C GLN A 326 11.95 2.39 -5.55
N GLY A 327 12.22 1.12 -5.82
CA GLY A 327 12.50 0.07 -4.81
C GLY A 327 13.85 0.23 -4.12
N SER A 328 14.76 0.98 -4.71
CA SER A 328 16.03 1.29 -4.06
C SER A 328 15.80 2.20 -2.86
N LYS A 329 16.05 1.70 -1.64
CA LYS A 329 15.93 2.50 -0.40
C LYS A 329 16.80 3.74 -0.49
N ALA A 330 16.19 4.91 -0.33
CA ALA A 330 16.95 6.15 -0.19
C ALA A 330 17.98 6.03 0.95
N PRO A 331 19.20 6.55 0.81
CA PRO A 331 20.23 6.48 1.84
C PRO A 331 19.77 6.98 3.22
N VAL A 332 18.94 8.02 3.23
CA VAL A 332 18.32 8.60 4.44
C VAL A 332 17.43 7.59 5.17
N GLN A 333 16.67 6.77 4.44
CA GLN A 333 15.80 5.77 5.03
C GLN A 333 16.58 4.68 5.75
N ARG A 334 17.74 4.26 5.23
CA ARG A 334 18.62 3.29 5.91
C ARG A 334 19.17 3.84 7.24
N ILE A 335 19.47 5.14 7.31
CA ILE A 335 19.93 5.78 8.54
C ILE A 335 18.81 5.81 9.58
N THR A 336 17.61 6.21 9.19
CA THR A 336 16.43 6.24 10.07
C THR A 336 16.09 4.86 10.62
N ASP A 337 16.15 3.82 9.78
CA ASP A 337 15.93 2.43 10.20
C ASP A 337 16.96 1.98 11.23
N ARG A 338 18.23 2.33 11.03
CA ARG A 338 19.33 2.00 11.97
C ARG A 338 19.16 2.71 13.30
N ILE A 339 18.80 4.00 13.28
CA ILE A 339 18.54 4.76 14.51
C ILE A 339 17.38 4.15 15.29
N ALA A 340 16.27 3.81 14.62
CA ALA A 340 15.10 3.19 15.25
C ALA A 340 15.42 1.85 15.93
N LEU A 341 16.29 1.03 15.34
CA LEU A 341 16.73 -0.25 15.90
C LEU A 341 17.49 -0.10 17.24
N PHE A 342 18.21 1.00 17.46
CA PHE A 342 18.90 1.28 18.72
C PHE A 342 18.04 2.07 19.71
N PHE A 343 17.33 3.07 19.20
CA PHE A 343 16.58 4.02 20.01
C PHE A 343 15.40 3.37 20.74
N VAL A 344 14.65 2.49 20.05
CA VAL A 344 13.48 1.86 20.67
C VAL A 344 13.86 0.92 21.82
N PRO A 345 14.84 -0.01 21.69
CA PRO A 345 15.29 -0.80 22.83
C PRO A 345 15.89 0.03 23.96
N ALA A 346 16.62 1.12 23.65
CA ALA A 346 17.23 1.99 24.65
C ALA A 346 16.21 2.76 25.51
N ILE A 347 14.99 3.01 24.98
CA ILE A 347 13.91 3.65 25.75
C ILE A 347 13.10 2.61 26.55
N VAL A 348 13.02 1.38 26.06
CA VAL A 348 12.22 0.31 26.69
C VAL A 348 12.99 -0.44 27.76
N GLY A 349 14.34 -0.54 27.66
CA GLY A 349 15.24 -1.18 28.61
C GLY A 349 15.80 -0.23 29.59
#